data_d1cf1c229bdb56bff86cb1c29e694126
#
_entry.id   d1cf1c229bdb56bff86cb1c29e694126
#
_cell.length_a   1.000
_cell.length_b   1.000
_cell.length_c   1.000
_cell.angle_alpha   90.00
_cell.angle_beta   90.00
_cell.angle_gamma   90.00
#
_symmetry.space_group_name_H-M   'P 1'
#
loop_
_entity.id
_entity.type
_entity.pdbx_description
1 polymer ?
#
loop_
_entity_poly.entity_id
_entity_poly.type
_entity_poly.pdbx_seq_one_letter_code
_entity_poly.pdbx_strand_id
1 'polypeptide(L)'
;MKKLVKSILVFSALAIVLTFLLNPQVLMSKPENDAKLAKPLVIDSQQFDGNRIANWLTNNGKIVDNDVTGNSGMEWPKGSNNTIDYASGLWIAGKDDSGDVRTACAEYASEFGAGPIMPDGSPADADDPNYRIYIINSDGSGDWDSWPVDQGAPVDEDGNPRLIGDQTMFFVSNDADPAGHGNLFSTKPMGVEVQTLVFGFNRSDQLGDIMFLQWTLINKSETAYDSCFITVWDDPDLGDASDDLVGCDTTLSLGYCYNGAEYDATYGDAPPAIGFDFFQGPKVGDEILGMSSFNYFWNGAPDPFGDPENATEAFNFMRGVLSDGTASIDPVTGEASPYVFSGDPVSGQGWLDSTPADRRFMISSGPFTLAPGDTQVVVGAKIIAQGTSARSSIAALKYADQFAQNAFDNDFVVANPEAPAVLSEPLNEKIVLNWDTPAKNDVIENFDLLGYQFEGYNVYQGESENGPWHLIGTFDENNDNAVVYDDVFDSQSGYIVNQPVAFGTNSGIQRHFTVEQDFITNSPLRNYKKYYFAVASYIVNLDATPRVIESGYT
;
A
#
# COMPACT_ATOMS: atom_id res chain seq x y z
N MET A 1 27.40 -61.70 -14.19
CA MET A 1 28.11 -60.45 -13.85
C MET A 1 27.44 -59.18 -14.36
N LYS A 2 26.92 -59.06 -15.57
CA LYS A 2 26.27 -57.80 -16.08
C LYS A 2 24.91 -57.45 -15.46
N LYS A 3 24.21 -58.39 -14.81
CA LYS A 3 22.94 -58.10 -14.13
C LYS A 3 23.10 -57.63 -12.67
N LEU A 4 24.23 -57.96 -12.03
CA LEU A 4 24.50 -57.58 -10.64
C LEU A 4 24.99 -56.13 -10.53
N VAL A 5 25.69 -55.63 -11.56
CA VAL A 5 26.20 -54.24 -11.59
C VAL A 5 25.11 -53.23 -11.84
N LYS A 6 24.05 -53.58 -12.59
CA LYS A 6 22.88 -52.69 -12.79
C LYS A 6 22.00 -52.52 -11.54
N SER A 7 21.93 -53.56 -10.69
CA SER A 7 21.16 -53.47 -9.44
C SER A 7 21.85 -52.62 -8.38
N ILE A 8 23.18 -52.60 -8.34
CA ILE A 8 23.95 -51.81 -7.37
C ILE A 8 23.92 -50.30 -7.74
N LEU A 9 23.89 -49.95 -9.03
CA LEU A 9 23.82 -48.57 -9.49
C LEU A 9 22.41 -47.95 -9.33
N VAL A 10 21.35 -48.78 -9.37
CA VAL A 10 19.96 -48.30 -9.13
C VAL A 10 19.73 -48.10 -7.63
N PHE A 11 20.31 -48.92 -6.75
CA PHE A 11 20.18 -48.72 -5.30
C PHE A 11 20.97 -47.52 -4.78
N SER A 12 22.14 -47.20 -5.36
CA SER A 12 22.90 -46.01 -4.97
C SER A 12 22.25 -44.70 -5.47
N ALA A 13 21.60 -44.69 -6.64
CA ALA A 13 20.86 -43.53 -7.11
C ALA A 13 19.56 -43.29 -6.30
N LEU A 14 18.87 -44.38 -5.86
CA LEU A 14 17.68 -44.25 -5.03
C LEU A 14 17.99 -43.83 -3.58
N ALA A 15 19.16 -44.19 -3.05
CA ALA A 15 19.60 -43.75 -1.72
C ALA A 15 19.98 -42.26 -1.69
N ILE A 16 20.48 -41.71 -2.80
CA ILE A 16 20.80 -40.28 -2.92
C ILE A 16 19.53 -39.44 -3.07
N VAL A 17 18.52 -39.90 -3.83
CA VAL A 17 17.23 -39.22 -3.98
C VAL A 17 16.41 -39.28 -2.69
N LEU A 18 16.49 -40.37 -1.90
CA LEU A 18 15.76 -40.46 -0.61
C LEU A 18 16.43 -39.61 0.50
N THR A 19 17.71 -39.26 0.39
CA THR A 19 18.38 -38.39 1.36
C THR A 19 18.04 -36.91 1.13
N PHE A 20 17.66 -36.53 -0.10
CA PHE A 20 17.20 -35.17 -0.42
C PHE A 20 15.71 -34.93 -0.06
N LEU A 21 14.91 -35.97 0.08
CA LEU A 21 13.49 -35.86 0.42
C LEU A 21 13.18 -35.94 1.93
N LEU A 22 14.18 -36.13 2.78
CA LEU A 22 13.99 -36.30 4.23
C LEU A 22 14.73 -35.26 5.09
N ASN A 23 15.29 -34.20 4.50
CA ASN A 23 15.94 -33.17 5.30
C ASN A 23 15.80 -31.78 4.63
N PRO A 24 14.66 -31.09 4.82
CA PRO A 24 14.45 -29.73 4.31
C PRO A 24 15.22 -28.65 5.12
N GLN A 25 16.16 -29.02 6.00
CA GLN A 25 16.90 -28.10 6.85
C GLN A 25 18.40 -27.95 6.50
N VAL A 26 18.82 -28.21 5.27
CA VAL A 26 20.21 -27.99 4.86
C VAL A 26 20.27 -27.01 3.67
N LEU A 27 19.61 -25.88 3.81
CA LEU A 27 19.87 -24.69 3.01
C LEU A 27 19.54 -23.49 3.91
N MET A 28 20.55 -23.01 4.54
CA MET A 28 20.77 -21.73 5.21
C MET A 28 21.40 -21.92 6.60
N SER A 29 22.66 -22.22 6.67
CA SER A 29 23.45 -21.90 7.85
C SER A 29 24.58 -20.99 7.42
N LYS A 30 24.44 -19.69 7.66
CA LYS A 30 25.54 -18.75 7.83
C LYS A 30 26.41 -19.28 9.00
N PRO A 31 27.74 -19.17 8.98
CA PRO A 31 28.56 -19.67 10.10
C PRO A 31 28.19 -18.91 11.38
N GLU A 32 27.88 -19.67 12.44
CA GLU A 32 27.76 -19.16 13.79
C GLU A 32 29.07 -18.48 14.21
N ASN A 33 29.06 -17.18 14.28
CA ASN A 33 29.98 -16.45 15.13
C ASN A 33 29.37 -16.44 16.54
N ASP A 34 30.12 -16.98 17.52
CA ASP A 34 29.83 -16.88 18.95
C ASP A 34 29.87 -15.40 19.42
N ALA A 35 28.91 -14.58 18.97
CA ALA A 35 28.58 -13.32 19.61
C ALA A 35 27.56 -13.63 20.73
N LYS A 36 27.83 -13.16 21.94
CA LYS A 36 26.91 -13.24 23.08
C LYS A 36 25.51 -12.92 22.59
N LEU A 37 24.61 -13.90 22.72
CA LEU A 37 23.18 -13.72 22.49
C LEU A 37 22.71 -12.49 23.25
N ALA A 38 22.50 -11.39 22.54
CA ALA A 38 21.70 -10.29 23.06
C ALA A 38 20.32 -10.88 23.43
N LYS A 39 19.73 -10.41 24.52
CA LYS A 39 18.34 -10.72 24.87
C LYS A 39 17.49 -10.45 23.62
N PRO A 40 16.59 -11.36 23.22
CA PRO A 40 15.67 -11.04 22.16
C PRO A 40 14.91 -9.77 22.57
N LEU A 41 15.00 -8.71 21.75
CA LEU A 41 14.17 -7.52 21.87
C LEU A 41 12.72 -7.99 21.83
N VAL A 42 11.88 -7.47 22.70
CA VAL A 42 10.43 -7.72 22.62
C VAL A 42 9.92 -6.85 21.48
N ILE A 43 9.80 -7.44 20.29
CA ILE A 43 9.19 -6.81 19.14
C ILE A 43 7.68 -6.92 19.31
N ASP A 44 6.98 -5.78 19.28
CA ASP A 44 5.52 -5.77 19.15
C ASP A 44 5.17 -5.85 17.66
N SER A 45 4.32 -6.82 17.32
CA SER A 45 3.83 -7.06 15.98
C SER A 45 2.31 -6.96 15.97
N GLN A 46 1.76 -6.08 15.16
CA GLN A 46 0.33 -5.83 15.06
C GLN A 46 -0.12 -5.86 13.59
N GLN A 47 -1.40 -6.13 13.38
CA GLN A 47 -1.97 -6.17 12.05
C GLN A 47 -2.76 -4.89 11.75
N PHE A 48 -2.40 -4.21 10.66
CA PHE A 48 -3.29 -3.25 10.02
C PHE A 48 -4.33 -4.04 9.24
N ASP A 49 -5.60 -3.82 9.56
CA ASP A 49 -6.74 -4.49 8.91
C ASP A 49 -7.95 -3.56 8.73
N GLY A 50 -7.70 -2.26 8.72
CA GLY A 50 -8.70 -1.20 8.63
C GLY A 50 -9.42 -1.09 7.28
N ASN A 51 -8.99 -1.86 6.26
CA ASN A 51 -9.60 -1.87 4.93
C ASN A 51 -9.52 -3.27 4.27
N ARG A 52 -9.40 -3.35 2.93
CA ARG A 52 -9.29 -4.65 2.22
C ARG A 52 -7.89 -5.27 2.24
N ILE A 53 -6.91 -4.59 2.87
CA ILE A 53 -5.56 -5.10 3.11
C ILE A 53 -5.50 -5.68 4.53
N ALA A 54 -4.75 -6.77 4.71
CA ALA A 54 -4.31 -7.23 6.01
C ALA A 54 -2.79 -7.26 6.03
N ASN A 55 -2.18 -6.36 6.80
CA ASN A 55 -0.72 -6.19 6.83
C ASN A 55 -0.18 -6.29 8.25
N TRP A 56 0.78 -7.20 8.46
CA TRP A 56 1.56 -7.27 9.69
C TRP A 56 2.72 -6.29 9.63
N LEU A 57 2.90 -5.52 10.68
CA LEU A 57 4.02 -4.59 10.85
C LEU A 57 4.57 -4.67 12.26
N THR A 58 5.77 -4.17 12.46
CA THR A 58 6.49 -4.24 13.73
C THR A 58 7.00 -2.86 14.16
N ASN A 59 7.17 -2.66 15.46
CA ASN A 59 7.62 -1.39 16.04
C ASN A 59 9.14 -1.14 15.91
N ASN A 60 9.81 -1.82 14.99
CA ASN A 60 11.25 -1.69 14.73
C ASN A 60 11.57 -1.35 13.27
N GLY A 61 10.70 -0.61 12.58
CA GLY A 61 10.93 -0.08 11.23
C GLY A 61 10.55 -1.01 10.08
N LYS A 62 10.12 -2.25 10.34
CA LYS A 62 9.60 -3.13 9.31
C LYS A 62 8.15 -2.74 8.99
N ILE A 63 7.88 -2.47 7.73
CA ILE A 63 6.58 -1.99 7.23
C ILE A 63 5.65 -3.17 6.92
N VAL A 64 6.22 -4.25 6.39
CA VAL A 64 5.56 -5.51 6.12
C VAL A 64 6.42 -6.61 6.72
N ASP A 65 5.91 -7.33 7.72
CA ASP A 65 6.64 -8.45 8.31
C ASP A 65 5.77 -9.24 9.28
N ASN A 66 5.67 -10.54 9.08
CA ASN A 66 4.91 -11.41 9.97
C ASN A 66 5.84 -12.19 10.92
N ASP A 67 6.40 -11.51 11.89
CA ASP A 67 7.25 -12.12 12.94
C ASP A 67 6.52 -13.20 13.77
N VAL A 68 5.17 -13.22 13.74
CA VAL A 68 4.37 -14.20 14.48
C VAL A 68 4.44 -15.58 13.84
N THR A 69 4.39 -15.65 12.52
CA THR A 69 4.37 -16.92 11.78
C THR A 69 5.57 -17.14 10.89
N GLY A 70 6.31 -16.09 10.52
CA GLY A 70 7.37 -16.12 9.52
C GLY A 70 6.88 -16.33 8.08
N ASN A 71 5.58 -16.12 7.85
CA ASN A 71 4.99 -16.11 6.50
C ASN A 71 4.98 -14.68 5.94
N SER A 72 4.43 -14.51 4.72
CA SER A 72 4.20 -13.21 4.12
C SER A 72 3.54 -12.22 5.11
N GLY A 73 4.01 -10.99 5.11
CA GLY A 73 3.50 -9.95 6.00
C GLY A 73 2.20 -9.34 5.51
N MET A 74 1.96 -9.28 4.20
CA MET A 74 0.75 -8.67 3.64
C MET A 74 -0.08 -9.65 2.83
N GLU A 75 -1.38 -9.61 3.09
CA GLU A 75 -2.43 -10.40 2.42
C GLU A 75 -3.40 -9.46 1.71
N TRP A 76 -3.76 -9.81 0.48
CA TRP A 76 -4.79 -9.12 -0.27
C TRP A 76 -5.52 -10.07 -1.24
N PRO A 77 -6.88 -10.01 -1.35
CA PRO A 77 -7.79 -9.30 -0.45
C PRO A 77 -7.79 -9.90 0.95
N LYS A 78 -8.02 -9.08 1.98
CA LYS A 78 -8.08 -9.53 3.39
C LYS A 78 -9.00 -10.73 3.57
N GLY A 79 -8.52 -11.80 4.20
CA GLY A 79 -9.23 -13.05 4.45
C GLY A 79 -9.09 -14.10 3.33
N SER A 80 -8.31 -13.81 2.27
CA SER A 80 -8.06 -14.76 1.17
C SER A 80 -6.90 -15.72 1.44
N ASN A 81 -5.96 -15.36 2.31
CA ASN A 81 -4.64 -15.93 2.50
C ASN A 81 -3.72 -15.83 1.25
N ASN A 82 -4.02 -14.92 0.33
CA ASN A 82 -3.20 -14.67 -0.83
C ASN A 82 -2.09 -13.67 -0.48
N THR A 83 -0.83 -14.06 -0.65
CA THR A 83 0.30 -13.16 -0.43
C THR A 83 0.39 -12.12 -1.54
N ILE A 84 0.67 -10.87 -1.16
CA ILE A 84 0.89 -9.76 -2.12
C ILE A 84 2.24 -9.09 -1.88
N ASP A 85 2.75 -9.16 -0.64
CA ASP A 85 4.01 -8.58 -0.23
C ASP A 85 4.56 -9.41 0.94
N TYR A 86 5.78 -9.95 0.78
CA TYR A 86 6.39 -10.81 1.77
C TYR A 86 7.01 -10.01 2.91
N ALA A 87 7.84 -9.02 2.56
CA ALA A 87 8.52 -8.17 3.53
C ALA A 87 8.83 -6.79 2.94
N SER A 88 8.75 -5.77 3.80
CA SER A 88 9.11 -4.40 3.44
C SER A 88 9.64 -3.65 4.65
N GLY A 89 10.57 -2.72 4.43
CA GLY A 89 11.17 -1.96 5.51
C GLY A 89 11.64 -0.58 5.12
N LEU A 90 11.81 0.24 6.16
CA LEU A 90 12.33 1.60 6.03
C LEU A 90 13.86 1.57 6.07
N TRP A 91 14.50 2.18 5.07
CA TRP A 91 15.94 2.41 5.04
C TRP A 91 16.26 3.90 5.07
N ILE A 92 17.17 4.29 5.92
CA ILE A 92 17.72 5.64 5.99
C ILE A 92 19.23 5.51 5.91
N ALA A 93 19.87 6.29 5.05
CA ALA A 93 21.32 6.34 4.99
C ALA A 93 21.80 7.76 4.64
N GLY A 94 23.01 8.08 5.09
CA GLY A 94 23.66 9.35 4.84
C GLY A 94 25.14 9.29 5.15
N LYS A 95 25.85 10.39 4.89
CA LYS A 95 27.28 10.52 5.20
C LYS A 95 27.47 11.40 6.42
N ASP A 96 28.26 10.94 7.37
CA ASP A 96 28.68 11.77 8.52
C ASP A 96 29.78 12.79 8.14
N ASP A 97 30.17 13.62 9.11
CA ASP A 97 31.21 14.67 8.93
C ASP A 97 32.57 14.11 8.46
N SER A 98 32.82 12.83 8.63
CA SER A 98 34.04 12.16 8.15
C SER A 98 33.88 11.64 6.71
N GLY A 99 32.67 11.69 6.15
CA GLY A 99 32.29 11.13 4.87
C GLY A 99 32.01 9.62 4.90
N ASP A 100 31.96 9.03 6.10
CA ASP A 100 31.61 7.62 6.27
C ASP A 100 30.09 7.44 6.10
N VAL A 101 29.69 6.39 5.38
CA VAL A 101 28.27 6.03 5.25
C VAL A 101 27.77 5.47 6.58
N ARG A 102 26.62 5.98 7.01
CA ARG A 102 25.81 5.51 8.13
C ARG A 102 24.46 5.04 7.62
N THR A 103 23.95 4.01 8.24
CA THR A 103 22.64 3.41 7.91
C THR A 103 21.78 3.28 9.15
N ALA A 104 20.47 3.32 8.95
CA ALA A 104 19.44 2.89 9.86
C ALA A 104 18.39 2.19 8.98
N CYS A 105 18.43 0.87 8.91
CA CYS A 105 17.69 0.07 7.94
C CYS A 105 16.91 -1.06 8.60
N ALA A 106 15.76 -1.39 8.02
CA ALA A 106 14.95 -2.56 8.35
C ALA A 106 14.60 -3.33 7.08
N GLU A 107 14.73 -4.64 7.15
CA GLU A 107 14.30 -5.61 6.15
C GLU A 107 13.87 -6.90 6.87
N TYR A 108 14.38 -8.08 6.53
CA TYR A 108 14.18 -9.30 7.32
C TYR A 108 14.79 -9.21 8.72
N ALA A 109 15.83 -8.39 8.89
CA ALA A 109 16.39 -7.96 10.16
C ALA A 109 16.25 -6.44 10.30
N SER A 110 16.52 -5.88 11.49
CA SER A 110 16.42 -4.44 11.69
C SER A 110 17.59 -3.89 12.50
N GLU A 111 18.02 -2.68 12.14
CA GLU A 111 18.93 -1.83 12.90
C GLU A 111 18.16 -0.95 13.91
N PHE A 112 16.82 -0.90 13.82
CA PHE A 112 15.99 -0.15 14.75
C PHE A 112 15.56 -0.99 15.95
N GLY A 113 15.44 -0.33 17.11
CA GLY A 113 14.76 -0.80 18.30
C GLY A 113 13.47 -0.03 18.56
N ALA A 114 12.58 -0.55 19.42
CA ALA A 114 11.33 0.11 19.81
C ALA A 114 11.57 1.31 20.73
N GLY A 115 10.68 2.31 20.63
CA GLY A 115 10.64 3.48 21.50
C GLY A 115 11.51 4.65 21.04
N PRO A 116 11.49 5.77 21.81
CA PRO A 116 12.22 7.00 21.48
C PRO A 116 13.71 6.94 21.83
N ILE A 117 14.46 7.95 21.40
CA ILE A 117 15.80 8.24 21.93
C ILE A 117 15.65 9.11 23.18
N MET A 118 16.24 8.67 24.27
CA MET A 118 16.19 9.38 25.56
C MET A 118 16.98 10.69 25.53
N PRO A 119 16.72 11.65 26.44
CA PRO A 119 17.41 12.95 26.45
C PRO A 119 18.93 12.88 26.60
N ASP A 120 19.48 11.77 27.07
CA ASP A 120 20.92 11.53 27.18
C ASP A 120 21.53 10.88 25.93
N GLY A 121 20.71 10.69 24.87
CA GLY A 121 21.11 10.06 23.60
C GLY A 121 21.10 8.53 23.61
N SER A 122 20.73 7.90 24.73
CA SER A 122 20.57 6.43 24.76
C SER A 122 19.25 5.98 24.14
N PRO A 123 19.17 4.75 23.58
CA PRO A 123 17.90 4.18 23.18
C PRO A 123 17.00 3.97 24.41
N ALA A 124 15.69 4.04 24.22
CA ALA A 124 14.73 3.60 25.22
C ALA A 124 14.91 2.10 25.53
N ASP A 125 14.38 1.66 26.68
CA ASP A 125 14.29 0.23 26.97
C ASP A 125 13.21 -0.40 26.08
N ALA A 126 13.64 -1.08 25.03
CA ALA A 126 12.73 -1.72 24.06
C ALA A 126 11.81 -2.81 24.67
N ASP A 127 12.12 -3.27 25.90
CA ASP A 127 11.27 -4.17 26.68
C ASP A 127 10.15 -3.44 27.46
N ASP A 128 10.11 -2.09 27.43
CA ASP A 128 9.04 -1.31 28.09
C ASP A 128 7.73 -1.47 27.29
N PRO A 129 6.65 -1.97 27.91
CA PRO A 129 5.36 -2.18 27.24
C PRO A 129 4.67 -0.91 26.74
N ASN A 130 5.19 0.28 27.11
CA ASN A 130 4.70 1.55 26.57
C ASN A 130 5.23 1.86 25.17
N TYR A 131 6.24 1.13 24.68
CA TYR A 131 6.79 1.33 23.32
C TYR A 131 6.26 0.29 22.32
N ARG A 132 4.96 0.03 22.41
CA ARG A 132 4.22 -0.86 21.53
C ARG A 132 3.59 -0.12 20.34
N ILE A 133 2.96 -0.84 19.45
CA ILE A 133 2.08 -0.28 18.41
C ILE A 133 0.72 0.02 19.04
N TYR A 134 0.26 1.26 18.94
CA TYR A 134 -1.05 1.72 19.38
C TYR A 134 -2.01 1.78 18.20
N ILE A 135 -3.27 1.41 18.41
CA ILE A 135 -4.30 1.30 17.37
C ILE A 135 -5.57 1.99 17.84
N ILE A 136 -6.16 2.83 17.00
CA ILE A 136 -7.51 3.38 17.18
C ILE A 136 -8.35 3.13 15.94
N ASN A 137 -9.64 2.82 16.12
CA ASN A 137 -10.57 2.46 15.05
C ASN A 137 -11.80 3.38 15.06
N SER A 138 -12.43 3.54 13.89
CA SER A 138 -13.64 4.36 13.71
C SER A 138 -14.87 3.84 14.47
N ASP A 139 -14.88 2.56 14.85
CA ASP A 139 -15.94 1.98 15.70
C ASP A 139 -15.78 2.29 17.20
N GLY A 140 -14.75 3.04 17.57
CA GLY A 140 -14.43 3.40 18.95
C GLY A 140 -13.64 2.35 19.71
N SER A 141 -13.24 1.26 19.07
CA SER A 141 -12.34 0.26 19.66
C SER A 141 -10.87 0.71 19.60
N GLY A 142 -10.01 0.08 20.39
CA GLY A 142 -8.58 0.33 20.41
C GLY A 142 -8.11 1.20 21.58
N ASP A 143 -7.02 1.91 21.38
CA ASP A 143 -6.20 2.55 22.40
C ASP A 143 -6.56 4.02 22.68
N TRP A 144 -7.81 4.41 22.50
CA TRP A 144 -8.27 5.80 22.66
C TRP A 144 -7.85 6.45 23.98
N ASP A 145 -7.98 5.71 25.11
CA ASP A 145 -7.65 6.21 26.44
C ASP A 145 -6.15 6.18 26.75
N SER A 146 -5.37 5.47 25.97
CA SER A 146 -3.92 5.26 26.16
C SER A 146 -3.06 5.73 24.99
N TRP A 147 -3.62 6.57 24.11
CA TRP A 147 -2.93 7.11 22.94
C TRP A 147 -1.64 7.84 23.37
N PRO A 148 -0.47 7.51 22.80
CA PRO A 148 0.82 7.93 23.35
C PRO A 148 1.22 9.34 22.90
N VAL A 149 0.46 10.35 23.34
CA VAL A 149 0.69 11.77 23.02
C VAL A 149 2.07 12.24 23.44
N ASP A 150 2.58 11.73 24.57
CA ASP A 150 3.91 12.01 25.09
C ASP A 150 5.05 11.43 24.22
N GLN A 151 4.75 10.48 23.33
CA GLN A 151 5.67 9.95 22.33
C GLN A 151 5.53 10.65 20.96
N GLY A 152 4.64 11.64 20.84
CA GLY A 152 4.44 12.40 19.61
C GLY A 152 3.25 11.93 18.76
N ALA A 153 2.39 11.04 19.27
CA ALA A 153 1.19 10.61 18.57
C ALA A 153 0.25 11.81 18.30
N PRO A 154 -0.31 11.93 17.08
CA PRO A 154 -1.08 13.10 16.69
C PRO A 154 -2.42 13.19 17.42
N VAL A 155 -2.84 14.43 17.69
CA VAL A 155 -4.13 14.77 18.30
C VAL A 155 -4.89 15.74 17.39
N ASP A 156 -6.21 15.76 17.56
CA ASP A 156 -7.09 16.76 16.95
C ASP A 156 -7.02 18.14 17.66
N GLU A 157 -7.80 19.10 17.21
CA GLU A 157 -7.84 20.46 17.78
C GLU A 157 -8.32 20.49 19.24
N ASP A 158 -9.07 19.49 19.69
CA ASP A 158 -9.58 19.34 21.05
C ASP A 158 -8.63 18.54 21.95
N GLY A 159 -7.53 18.02 21.41
CA GLY A 159 -6.52 17.23 22.11
C GLY A 159 -6.86 15.73 22.24
N ASN A 160 -7.86 15.24 21.50
CA ASN A 160 -8.17 13.81 21.42
C ASN A 160 -7.26 13.11 20.40
N PRO A 161 -7.11 11.76 20.46
CA PRO A 161 -6.41 11.01 19.43
C PRO A 161 -6.91 11.31 18.03
N ARG A 162 -6.00 11.66 17.10
CA ARG A 162 -6.37 11.94 15.72
C ARG A 162 -6.56 10.64 14.94
N LEU A 163 -7.81 10.26 14.71
CA LEU A 163 -8.14 9.18 13.77
C LEU A 163 -8.10 9.72 12.33
N ILE A 164 -7.37 9.02 11.46
CA ILE A 164 -7.37 9.24 10.01
C ILE A 164 -7.91 7.98 9.35
N GLY A 165 -8.98 8.12 8.57
CA GLY A 165 -9.66 6.96 7.97
C GLY A 165 -10.42 6.11 9.00
N ASP A 166 -10.42 4.80 8.80
CA ASP A 166 -11.17 3.85 9.64
C ASP A 166 -10.31 3.16 10.69
N GLN A 167 -8.99 3.12 10.47
CA GLN A 167 -8.00 2.64 11.43
C GLN A 167 -6.75 3.50 11.35
N THR A 168 -6.21 3.89 12.49
CA THR A 168 -4.93 4.59 12.62
C THR A 168 -4.06 3.86 13.64
N MET A 169 -2.80 3.60 13.25
CA MET A 169 -1.79 2.99 14.10
C MET A 169 -0.63 3.97 14.31
N PHE A 170 -0.02 3.95 15.49
CA PHE A 170 1.13 4.79 15.82
C PHE A 170 2.16 4.03 16.65
N PHE A 171 3.43 4.21 16.34
CA PHE A 171 4.55 3.72 17.13
C PHE A 171 5.82 4.54 16.88
N VAL A 172 6.81 4.36 17.75
CA VAL A 172 8.12 5.02 17.66
C VAL A 172 9.20 3.96 17.62
N SER A 173 10.18 4.15 16.74
CA SER A 173 11.40 3.35 16.65
C SER A 173 12.64 4.24 16.59
N ASN A 174 13.81 3.69 16.90
CA ASN A 174 15.07 4.41 16.85
C ASN A 174 16.23 3.47 16.51
N ASP A 175 17.32 4.04 15.98
CA ASP A 175 18.53 3.31 15.65
C ASP A 175 19.69 3.50 16.65
N ALA A 176 19.41 4.06 17.85
CA ALA A 176 20.46 4.48 18.77
C ALA A 176 21.20 3.31 19.47
N ASP A 177 20.71 2.07 19.40
CA ASP A 177 21.39 0.90 19.97
C ASP A 177 22.50 0.40 19.03
N PRO A 178 23.80 0.54 19.42
CA PRO A 178 24.91 0.01 18.61
C PRO A 178 24.85 -1.50 18.37
N ALA A 179 24.15 -2.25 19.23
CA ALA A 179 23.99 -3.69 19.03
C ALA A 179 23.04 -4.02 17.88
N GLY A 180 22.01 -3.21 17.65
CA GLY A 180 21.08 -3.33 16.54
C GLY A 180 21.77 -3.25 15.18
N HIS A 181 22.77 -2.38 15.03
CA HIS A 181 23.51 -2.21 13.79
C HIS A 181 24.36 -3.44 13.38
N GLY A 182 24.60 -4.38 14.29
CA GLY A 182 25.20 -5.67 13.96
C GLY A 182 24.29 -6.60 13.16
N ASN A 183 23.01 -6.29 13.04
CA ASN A 183 22.04 -7.17 12.38
C ASN A 183 22.08 -7.06 10.85
N LEU A 184 22.47 -5.90 10.30
CA LEU A 184 22.52 -5.65 8.86
C LEU A 184 23.90 -5.17 8.40
N PHE A 185 24.14 -3.87 8.36
CA PHE A 185 25.30 -3.28 7.68
C PHE A 185 26.47 -2.92 8.60
N SER A 186 26.33 -3.14 9.91
CA SER A 186 27.40 -2.98 10.92
C SER A 186 27.98 -1.56 10.98
N THR A 187 27.18 -0.52 10.75
CA THR A 187 27.60 0.88 10.93
C THR A 187 27.50 1.30 12.39
N LYS A 188 27.98 2.50 12.72
CA LYS A 188 27.62 3.16 13.98
C LYS A 188 26.18 3.72 13.84
N PRO A 189 25.43 3.83 14.94
CA PRO A 189 24.13 4.48 14.92
C PRO A 189 24.15 5.87 14.31
N MET A 190 23.07 6.22 13.62
CA MET A 190 22.80 7.59 13.18
C MET A 190 22.23 8.42 14.32
N GLY A 191 21.51 7.80 15.25
CA GLY A 191 20.75 8.48 16.31
C GLY A 191 19.49 9.15 15.75
N VAL A 192 18.81 8.47 14.85
CA VAL A 192 17.54 8.90 14.27
C VAL A 192 16.38 8.22 14.99
N GLU A 193 15.43 9.03 15.45
CA GLU A 193 14.12 8.60 15.95
C GLU A 193 13.11 8.69 14.81
N VAL A 194 12.28 7.65 14.67
CA VAL A 194 11.24 7.56 13.64
C VAL A 194 9.89 7.36 14.31
N GLN A 195 9.02 8.35 14.18
CA GLN A 195 7.62 8.24 14.57
C GLN A 195 6.82 7.80 13.34
N THR A 196 6.17 6.65 13.42
CA THR A 196 5.43 6.04 12.29
C THR A 196 3.94 6.09 12.54
N LEU A 197 3.20 6.61 11.57
CA LEU A 197 1.75 6.59 11.52
C LEU A 197 1.32 5.75 10.30
N VAL A 198 0.40 4.79 10.52
CA VAL A 198 -0.17 3.95 9.48
C VAL A 198 -1.68 4.07 9.53
N PHE A 199 -2.34 4.27 8.38
CA PHE A 199 -3.79 4.43 8.36
C PHE A 199 -4.39 4.04 7.00
N GLY A 200 -5.71 3.91 6.95
CA GLY A 200 -6.43 3.60 5.72
C GLY A 200 -7.94 3.71 5.87
N PHE A 201 -8.63 3.57 4.75
CA PHE A 201 -10.06 3.84 4.61
C PHE A 201 -10.81 2.57 4.23
N ASN A 202 -11.84 2.21 4.99
CA ASN A 202 -12.73 1.08 4.68
C ASN A 202 -13.78 1.48 3.63
N ARG A 203 -13.34 1.51 2.37
CA ARG A 203 -14.18 1.95 1.25
C ARG A 203 -14.29 0.88 0.17
N SER A 204 -15.32 0.98 -0.66
CA SER A 204 -15.52 0.10 -1.82
C SER A 204 -14.78 0.58 -3.07
N ASP A 205 -14.33 1.84 -3.10
CA ASP A 205 -13.48 2.40 -4.14
C ASP A 205 -11.99 2.06 -3.95
N GLN A 206 -11.11 2.68 -4.72
CA GLN A 206 -9.67 2.45 -4.72
C GLN A 206 -9.01 2.69 -3.37
N LEU A 207 -9.51 3.65 -2.58
CA LEU A 207 -8.96 3.93 -1.24
C LEU A 207 -9.05 2.73 -0.29
N GLY A 208 -9.96 1.78 -0.54
CA GLY A 208 -10.06 0.54 0.23
C GLY A 208 -8.89 -0.43 0.03
N ASP A 209 -8.05 -0.23 -0.98
CA ASP A 209 -6.86 -1.04 -1.31
C ASP A 209 -5.56 -0.25 -1.13
N ILE A 210 -5.58 0.81 -0.30
CA ILE A 210 -4.45 1.68 -0.04
C ILE A 210 -4.14 1.71 1.45
N MET A 211 -2.88 1.50 1.82
CA MET A 211 -2.34 1.67 3.16
C MET A 211 -1.37 2.84 3.16
N PHE A 212 -1.74 3.92 3.82
CA PHE A 212 -0.93 5.13 3.95
C PHE A 212 0.07 5.00 5.10
N LEU A 213 1.25 5.60 4.90
CA LEU A 213 2.33 5.66 5.88
C LEU A 213 2.85 7.09 5.97
N GLN A 214 3.04 7.56 7.19
CA GLN A 214 3.73 8.81 7.45
C GLN A 214 4.86 8.56 8.44
N TRP A 215 6.06 9.00 8.10
CA TRP A 215 7.23 8.96 8.98
C TRP A 215 7.64 10.37 9.35
N THR A 216 7.86 10.59 10.64
CA THR A 216 8.54 11.79 11.16
C THR A 216 9.93 11.36 11.60
N LEU A 217 10.94 11.74 10.83
CA LEU A 217 12.35 11.43 11.10
C LEU A 217 12.95 12.56 11.91
N ILE A 218 13.56 12.26 13.06
CA ILE A 218 14.15 13.24 13.95
C ILE A 218 15.59 12.87 14.23
N ASN A 219 16.56 13.72 13.84
CA ASN A 219 17.95 13.51 14.23
C ASN A 219 18.16 13.94 15.68
N LYS A 220 18.26 12.98 16.57
CA LYS A 220 18.53 13.21 18.01
C LYS A 220 20.01 13.19 18.34
N SER A 221 20.89 12.93 17.36
CA SER A 221 22.34 12.91 17.55
C SER A 221 22.96 14.32 17.46
N GLU A 222 24.24 14.42 17.82
CA GLU A 222 25.04 15.64 17.62
C GLU A 222 25.72 15.69 16.24
N THR A 223 25.50 14.68 15.39
CA THR A 223 26.13 14.54 14.07
C THR A 223 25.19 15.05 12.97
N ALA A 224 25.73 15.88 12.07
CA ALA A 224 25.04 16.23 10.84
C ALA A 224 25.28 15.14 9.78
N TYR A 225 24.25 14.80 9.04
CA TYR A 225 24.34 13.87 7.92
C TYR A 225 24.07 14.61 6.62
N ASP A 226 24.96 14.43 5.63
CA ASP A 226 24.82 14.95 4.29
C ASP A 226 24.48 13.83 3.30
N SER A 227 23.92 14.22 2.16
CA SER A 227 23.53 13.27 1.10
C SER A 227 22.64 12.14 1.63
N CYS A 228 21.72 12.45 2.53
CA CYS A 228 20.79 11.47 3.09
C CYS A 228 19.77 11.03 2.03
N PHE A 229 19.40 9.77 2.11
CA PHE A 229 18.28 9.18 1.39
C PHE A 229 17.36 8.46 2.36
N ILE A 230 16.05 8.53 2.11
CA ILE A 230 15.05 7.66 2.68
C ILE A 230 14.54 6.73 1.57
N THR A 231 14.37 5.47 1.90
CA THR A 231 14.03 4.43 0.93
C THR A 231 13.01 3.48 1.55
N VAL A 232 12.04 3.06 0.76
CA VAL A 232 11.26 1.85 1.05
C VAL A 232 11.90 0.72 0.26
N TRP A 233 12.41 -0.26 0.99
CA TRP A 233 12.86 -1.53 0.47
C TRP A 233 11.69 -2.51 0.50
N ASP A 234 11.52 -3.28 -0.56
CA ASP A 234 10.34 -4.11 -0.79
C ASP A 234 10.71 -5.46 -1.41
N ASP A 235 10.16 -6.54 -0.85
CA ASP A 235 10.22 -7.92 -1.32
C ASP A 235 8.80 -8.41 -1.58
N PRO A 236 8.21 -8.06 -2.73
CA PRO A 236 6.76 -8.17 -2.93
C PRO A 236 6.22 -9.59 -2.95
N ASP A 237 6.94 -10.61 -3.43
CA ASP A 237 6.45 -12.00 -3.52
C ASP A 237 4.97 -12.08 -3.97
N LEU A 238 4.67 -11.53 -5.16
CA LEU A 238 3.30 -11.36 -5.64
C LEU A 238 2.73 -12.71 -6.11
N GLY A 239 2.14 -13.47 -5.17
CA GLY A 239 1.71 -14.84 -5.40
C GLY A 239 2.89 -15.81 -5.52
N ASP A 240 3.38 -16.03 -6.73
CA ASP A 240 4.61 -16.78 -7.02
C ASP A 240 5.77 -15.82 -7.29
N ALA A 241 6.65 -15.63 -6.30
CA ALA A 241 7.79 -14.72 -6.40
C ALA A 241 8.70 -14.94 -7.62
N SER A 242 8.69 -16.12 -8.21
CA SER A 242 9.62 -16.47 -9.30
C SER A 242 9.27 -15.86 -10.65
N ASP A 243 8.07 -15.30 -10.81
CA ASP A 243 7.61 -14.69 -12.05
C ASP A 243 7.38 -13.16 -11.97
N ASP A 244 7.87 -12.54 -10.91
CA ASP A 244 7.78 -11.11 -10.66
C ASP A 244 8.66 -10.27 -11.60
N LEU A 245 8.11 -9.14 -12.01
CA LEU A 245 8.74 -8.05 -12.75
C LEU A 245 8.52 -6.73 -11.99
N VAL A 246 9.49 -5.83 -12.09
CA VAL A 246 9.39 -4.52 -11.43
C VAL A 246 9.53 -3.36 -12.41
N GLY A 247 9.07 -2.18 -12.01
CA GLY A 247 9.20 -0.96 -12.79
C GLY A 247 8.82 0.28 -12.00
N CYS A 248 9.00 1.45 -12.61
CA CYS A 248 8.59 2.69 -11.99
C CYS A 248 7.97 3.67 -13.00
N ASP A 249 7.11 4.55 -12.47
CA ASP A 249 6.61 5.72 -13.18
C ASP A 249 7.16 6.97 -12.50
N THR A 250 8.10 7.64 -13.18
CA THR A 250 8.80 8.81 -12.62
C THR A 250 7.92 10.05 -12.53
N THR A 251 6.79 10.08 -13.24
CA THR A 251 5.85 11.21 -13.22
C THR A 251 4.92 11.14 -12.02
N LEU A 252 4.67 9.93 -11.50
CA LEU A 252 3.85 9.66 -10.33
C LEU A 252 4.67 9.45 -9.05
N SER A 253 6.01 9.38 -9.13
CA SER A 253 6.87 8.93 -8.01
C SER A 253 6.57 7.50 -7.53
N LEU A 254 6.02 6.64 -8.41
CA LEU A 254 5.51 5.32 -8.12
C LEU A 254 6.49 4.23 -8.56
N GLY A 255 6.93 3.38 -7.62
CA GLY A 255 7.60 2.10 -7.90
C GLY A 255 6.60 0.94 -7.76
N TYR A 256 6.73 -0.11 -8.58
CA TYR A 256 5.75 -1.20 -8.57
C TYR A 256 6.32 -2.56 -8.96
N CYS A 257 5.61 -3.61 -8.51
CA CYS A 257 5.78 -4.99 -8.93
C CYS A 257 4.51 -5.51 -9.61
N TYR A 258 4.69 -6.40 -10.60
CA TYR A 258 3.63 -7.06 -11.34
C TYR A 258 4.09 -8.42 -11.88
N ASN A 259 3.17 -9.35 -12.12
CA ASN A 259 3.53 -10.67 -12.66
C ASN A 259 4.00 -10.60 -14.12
N GLY A 260 5.03 -11.38 -14.43
CA GLY A 260 5.49 -11.60 -15.80
C GLY A 260 4.58 -12.49 -16.65
N ALA A 261 3.66 -13.22 -16.00
CA ALA A 261 2.67 -14.09 -16.62
C ALA A 261 1.24 -13.57 -16.42
N GLU A 262 0.31 -13.98 -17.32
CA GLU A 262 -1.12 -13.62 -17.19
C GLU A 262 -1.88 -14.50 -16.18
N TYR A 263 -1.26 -15.58 -15.72
CA TYR A 263 -1.79 -16.49 -14.71
C TYR A 263 -0.78 -16.68 -13.60
N ASP A 264 -1.23 -16.51 -12.38
CA ASP A 264 -0.51 -16.78 -11.14
C ASP A 264 -1.19 -17.93 -10.37
N ALA A 265 -0.41 -18.75 -9.66
CA ALA A 265 -0.94 -19.91 -8.93
C ALA A 265 -1.84 -19.52 -7.74
N THR A 266 -1.61 -18.35 -7.16
CA THR A 266 -2.35 -17.80 -6.01
C THR A 266 -3.55 -16.98 -6.46
N TYR A 267 -3.35 -16.08 -7.44
CA TYR A 267 -4.37 -15.13 -7.90
C TYR A 267 -5.20 -15.62 -9.09
N GLY A 268 -4.76 -16.66 -9.80
CA GLY A 268 -5.41 -17.12 -11.01
C GLY A 268 -5.13 -16.24 -12.22
N ASP A 269 -6.14 -16.05 -13.07
CA ASP A 269 -6.05 -15.16 -14.23
C ASP A 269 -6.01 -13.69 -13.76
N ALA A 270 -5.24 -12.86 -14.46
CA ALA A 270 -5.09 -11.43 -14.19
C ALA A 270 -4.59 -11.13 -12.75
N PRO A 271 -3.37 -11.53 -12.39
CA PRO A 271 -2.81 -11.21 -11.07
C PRO A 271 -2.75 -9.68 -10.84
N PRO A 272 -2.83 -9.22 -9.58
CA PRO A 272 -2.77 -7.80 -9.23
C PRO A 272 -1.39 -7.20 -9.49
N ALA A 273 -1.28 -5.89 -9.27
CA ALA A 273 -0.02 -5.17 -9.11
C ALA A 273 0.00 -4.50 -7.74
N ILE A 274 1.18 -4.38 -7.15
CA ILE A 274 1.43 -3.64 -5.92
C ILE A 274 2.49 -2.57 -6.18
N GLY A 275 2.36 -1.41 -5.54
CA GLY A 275 3.33 -0.33 -5.65
C GLY A 275 3.46 0.48 -4.38
N PHE A 276 4.50 1.30 -4.36
CA PHE A 276 4.72 2.32 -3.35
C PHE A 276 4.94 3.67 -4.02
N ASP A 277 4.26 4.72 -3.53
CA ASP A 277 4.44 6.09 -3.95
C ASP A 277 4.87 7.00 -2.80
N PHE A 278 5.74 7.99 -3.11
CA PHE A 278 6.08 9.10 -2.24
C PHE A 278 5.28 10.35 -2.62
N PHE A 279 4.19 10.63 -1.92
CA PHE A 279 3.43 11.90 -2.07
C PHE A 279 4.21 13.09 -1.51
N GLN A 280 4.99 12.85 -0.45
CA GLN A 280 5.88 13.80 0.16
C GLN A 280 7.16 13.12 0.61
N GLY A 281 8.27 13.45 -0.05
CA GLY A 281 9.60 13.11 0.43
C GLY A 281 10.17 14.16 1.39
N PRO A 282 11.46 14.07 1.74
CA PRO A 282 12.14 15.06 2.55
C PRO A 282 12.13 16.45 1.90
N LYS A 283 12.20 17.47 2.75
CA LYS A 283 12.21 18.88 2.31
C LYS A 283 13.63 19.43 2.28
N VAL A 284 13.99 20.07 1.16
CA VAL A 284 15.26 20.76 0.98
C VAL A 284 14.99 22.25 0.68
N GLY A 285 15.21 23.10 1.65
CA GLY A 285 14.75 24.49 1.57
C GLY A 285 13.22 24.55 1.51
N ASP A 286 12.67 25.07 0.41
CA ASP A 286 11.23 25.13 0.17
C ASP A 286 10.73 24.00 -0.76
N GLU A 287 11.63 23.19 -1.31
CA GLU A 287 11.32 22.10 -2.23
C GLU A 287 11.01 20.81 -1.44
N ILE A 288 9.90 20.15 -1.80
CA ILE A 288 9.55 18.82 -1.34
C ILE A 288 10.03 17.83 -2.42
N LEU A 289 10.85 16.88 -2.02
CA LEU A 289 11.37 15.88 -2.94
C LEU A 289 10.32 14.80 -3.21
N GLY A 290 10.28 14.31 -4.44
CA GLY A 290 9.57 13.07 -4.82
C GLY A 290 10.55 11.89 -4.89
N MET A 291 10.22 10.88 -5.67
CA MET A 291 11.13 9.78 -5.99
C MET A 291 12.37 10.31 -6.73
N SER A 292 13.55 10.05 -6.18
CA SER A 292 14.84 10.43 -6.78
C SER A 292 15.56 9.27 -7.45
N SER A 293 15.19 8.04 -7.08
CA SER A 293 15.70 6.84 -7.73
C SER A 293 14.75 5.66 -7.54
N PHE A 294 14.81 4.75 -8.49
CA PHE A 294 14.23 3.42 -8.41
C PHE A 294 15.29 2.40 -8.79
N ASN A 295 15.50 1.39 -7.95
CA ASN A 295 16.49 0.36 -8.17
C ASN A 295 15.94 -1.02 -7.77
N TYR A 296 16.66 -2.07 -8.11
CA TYR A 296 16.26 -3.44 -7.83
C TYR A 296 17.47 -4.34 -7.62
N PHE A 297 17.24 -5.45 -6.99
CA PHE A 297 18.11 -6.63 -7.01
C PHE A 297 17.24 -7.90 -6.96
N TRP A 298 17.87 -9.09 -7.06
CA TRP A 298 17.11 -10.33 -6.95
C TRP A 298 17.92 -11.39 -6.21
N ASN A 299 17.21 -12.30 -5.54
CA ASN A 299 17.78 -13.34 -4.73
C ASN A 299 18.73 -14.23 -5.54
N GLY A 300 19.95 -14.39 -5.03
CA GLY A 300 20.99 -15.22 -5.66
C GLY A 300 21.65 -14.63 -6.91
N ALA A 301 21.40 -13.34 -7.20
CA ALA A 301 22.10 -12.67 -8.30
C ALA A 301 23.61 -12.53 -8.02
N PRO A 302 24.44 -12.56 -9.07
CA PRO A 302 25.84 -12.18 -8.91
C PRO A 302 25.99 -10.66 -8.78
N ASP A 303 27.06 -10.18 -8.12
CA ASP A 303 27.42 -8.78 -8.14
C ASP A 303 27.49 -8.23 -9.58
N PRO A 304 27.03 -6.99 -9.81
CA PRO A 304 26.57 -5.99 -8.83
C PRO A 304 25.03 -5.96 -8.64
N PHE A 305 24.32 -7.06 -8.85
CA PHE A 305 22.84 -7.15 -8.82
C PHE A 305 22.29 -7.98 -7.65
N GLY A 306 23.18 -8.45 -6.75
CA GLY A 306 22.81 -9.21 -5.56
C GLY A 306 22.44 -8.32 -4.38
N ASP A 307 22.01 -8.96 -3.29
CA ASP A 307 21.72 -8.29 -2.03
C ASP A 307 22.95 -7.49 -1.55
N PRO A 308 22.77 -6.26 -1.02
CA PRO A 308 23.89 -5.47 -0.53
C PRO A 308 24.49 -6.12 0.72
N GLU A 309 25.82 -6.29 0.71
CA GLU A 309 26.56 -6.92 1.80
C GLU A 309 27.09 -5.93 2.85
N ASN A 310 27.05 -4.63 2.54
CA ASN A 310 27.57 -3.57 3.41
C ASN A 310 26.87 -2.21 3.14
N ALA A 311 27.06 -1.27 4.08
CA ALA A 311 26.46 0.04 4.04
C ALA A 311 26.75 0.84 2.75
N THR A 312 27.93 0.67 2.14
CA THR A 312 28.27 1.39 0.89
C THR A 312 27.46 0.85 -0.28
N GLU A 313 27.26 -0.44 -0.37
CA GLU A 313 26.44 -1.07 -1.40
C GLU A 313 24.96 -0.71 -1.22
N ALA A 314 24.44 -0.76 0.01
CA ALA A 314 23.09 -0.30 0.33
C ALA A 314 22.89 1.17 -0.08
N PHE A 315 23.80 2.06 0.31
CA PHE A 315 23.78 3.47 -0.05
C PHE A 315 23.88 3.69 -1.58
N ASN A 316 24.63 2.85 -2.28
CA ASN A 316 24.71 2.90 -3.75
C ASN A 316 23.34 2.59 -4.39
N PHE A 317 22.65 1.54 -3.94
CA PHE A 317 21.31 1.24 -4.42
C PHE A 317 20.32 2.38 -4.13
N MET A 318 20.34 2.95 -2.92
CA MET A 318 19.45 4.06 -2.54
C MET A 318 19.61 5.29 -3.42
N ARG A 319 20.80 5.56 -3.93
CA ARG A 319 21.07 6.70 -4.84
C ARG A 319 20.94 6.35 -6.33
N GLY A 320 20.38 5.18 -6.67
CA GLY A 320 20.09 4.80 -8.06
C GLY A 320 21.27 4.31 -8.87
N VAL A 321 22.31 3.74 -8.23
CA VAL A 321 23.42 3.06 -8.91
C VAL A 321 23.53 1.61 -8.45
N LEU A 322 24.29 0.78 -9.13
CA LEU A 322 24.51 -0.61 -8.77
C LEU A 322 25.36 -0.73 -7.48
N SER A 323 25.39 -1.92 -6.84
CA SER A 323 26.10 -2.12 -5.58
C SER A 323 27.56 -1.66 -5.62
N ASP A 324 28.26 -1.86 -6.73
CA ASP A 324 29.65 -1.44 -6.93
C ASP A 324 29.84 0.07 -7.22
N GLY A 325 28.74 0.85 -7.26
CA GLY A 325 28.74 2.27 -7.55
C GLY A 325 28.73 2.63 -9.04
N THR A 326 28.66 1.64 -9.94
CA THR A 326 28.50 1.92 -11.37
C THR A 326 27.07 2.35 -11.69
N ALA A 327 26.92 3.27 -12.67
CA ALA A 327 25.60 3.74 -13.08
C ALA A 327 24.86 2.67 -13.87
N SER A 328 23.57 2.55 -13.62
CA SER A 328 22.66 1.78 -14.46
C SER A 328 22.47 2.50 -15.81
N ILE A 329 22.59 1.77 -16.90
CA ILE A 329 22.47 2.33 -18.26
C ILE A 329 21.16 1.89 -18.88
N ASP A 330 20.32 2.86 -19.23
CA ASP A 330 19.10 2.63 -19.98
C ASP A 330 19.45 2.10 -21.39
N PRO A 331 19.08 0.87 -21.74
CA PRO A 331 19.42 0.26 -23.02
C PRO A 331 18.71 0.91 -24.21
N VAL A 332 17.66 1.70 -23.99
CA VAL A 332 16.91 2.38 -25.05
C VAL A 332 17.58 3.70 -25.44
N THR A 333 18.03 4.46 -24.46
CA THR A 333 18.67 5.77 -24.68
C THR A 333 20.19 5.68 -24.74
N GLY A 334 20.79 4.68 -24.08
CA GLY A 334 22.24 4.55 -23.89
C GLY A 334 22.82 5.48 -22.82
N GLU A 335 21.97 6.16 -22.05
CA GLU A 335 22.35 7.09 -21.01
C GLU A 335 22.24 6.46 -19.61
N ALA A 336 22.98 7.01 -18.64
CA ALA A 336 22.87 6.62 -17.24
C ALA A 336 21.53 7.13 -16.68
N SER A 337 20.83 6.26 -15.94
CA SER A 337 19.57 6.61 -15.29
C SER A 337 19.53 6.07 -13.85
N PRO A 338 19.10 6.89 -12.86
CA PRO A 338 18.83 6.41 -11.52
C PRO A 338 17.47 5.69 -11.42
N TYR A 339 16.70 5.65 -12.52
CA TYR A 339 15.38 5.02 -12.60
C TYR A 339 15.45 3.79 -13.50
N VAL A 340 15.68 2.63 -12.87
CA VAL A 340 15.74 1.37 -13.60
C VAL A 340 14.32 0.97 -14.00
N PHE A 341 14.15 0.41 -15.21
CA PHE A 341 12.84 -0.03 -15.73
C PHE A 341 11.75 1.06 -15.72
N SER A 342 12.14 2.29 -16.10
CA SER A 342 11.24 3.45 -16.18
C SER A 342 10.35 3.49 -17.42
N GLY A 343 10.27 2.41 -18.17
CA GLY A 343 9.35 2.27 -19.30
C GLY A 343 7.91 1.97 -18.85
N ASP A 344 7.00 1.94 -19.80
CA ASP A 344 5.59 1.62 -19.54
C ASP A 344 5.24 0.21 -20.03
N PRO A 345 5.07 -0.78 -19.12
CA PRO A 345 4.74 -2.15 -19.50
C PRO A 345 3.37 -2.28 -20.16
N VAL A 346 2.43 -1.35 -19.89
CA VAL A 346 1.08 -1.38 -20.49
C VAL A 346 1.14 -1.12 -21.98
N SER A 347 1.90 -0.11 -22.41
CA SER A 347 2.14 0.17 -23.83
C SER A 347 3.29 -0.63 -24.45
N GLY A 348 4.13 -1.27 -23.62
CA GLY A 348 5.31 -2.00 -24.06
C GLY A 348 6.45 -1.08 -24.53
N GLN A 349 6.52 0.15 -24.06
CA GLN A 349 7.50 1.15 -24.51
C GLN A 349 8.53 1.46 -23.42
N GLY A 350 9.74 1.82 -23.85
CA GLY A 350 10.83 2.27 -22.97
C GLY A 350 11.64 1.12 -22.37
N TRP A 351 12.35 1.38 -21.28
CA TRP A 351 13.16 0.41 -20.57
C TRP A 351 12.29 -0.43 -19.63
N LEU A 352 12.07 -1.69 -19.96
CA LEU A 352 11.21 -2.61 -19.25
C LEU A 352 12.02 -3.74 -18.61
N ASP A 353 11.61 -4.19 -17.42
CA ASP A 353 12.01 -5.50 -16.90
C ASP A 353 11.41 -6.59 -17.79
N SER A 354 12.22 -7.52 -18.22
CA SER A 354 11.84 -8.58 -19.16
C SER A 354 12.26 -9.98 -18.71
N THR A 355 12.85 -10.08 -17.51
CA THR A 355 13.36 -11.35 -17.00
C THR A 355 12.76 -11.59 -15.62
N PRO A 356 11.66 -12.36 -15.55
CA PRO A 356 11.02 -12.65 -14.26
C PRO A 356 11.96 -13.31 -13.27
N ALA A 357 11.88 -12.90 -12.01
CA ALA A 357 12.66 -13.46 -10.91
C ALA A 357 12.04 -13.03 -9.57
N ASP A 358 12.52 -13.63 -8.48
CA ASP A 358 12.28 -13.25 -7.10
C ASP A 358 12.91 -11.85 -6.86
N ARG A 359 12.09 -10.80 -7.01
CA ARG A 359 12.50 -9.39 -7.08
C ARG A 359 12.44 -8.71 -5.73
N ARG A 360 13.48 -7.90 -5.45
CA ARG A 360 13.43 -6.83 -4.47
C ARG A 360 13.53 -5.52 -5.21
N PHE A 361 12.72 -4.54 -4.82
CA PHE A 361 12.89 -3.20 -5.37
C PHE A 361 13.08 -2.16 -4.25
N MET A 362 13.60 -1.03 -4.64
CA MET A 362 13.90 0.09 -3.75
C MET A 362 13.43 1.37 -4.41
N ILE A 363 12.54 2.09 -3.74
CA ILE A 363 12.14 3.43 -4.12
C ILE A 363 12.70 4.42 -3.11
N SER A 364 13.42 5.43 -3.59
CA SER A 364 14.17 6.35 -2.73
C SER A 364 13.82 7.81 -3.00
N SER A 365 13.90 8.63 -1.95
CA SER A 365 13.80 10.07 -2.00
C SER A 365 15.03 10.72 -1.34
N GLY A 366 15.66 11.65 -2.03
CA GLY A 366 16.90 12.33 -1.64
C GLY A 366 17.62 12.92 -2.85
N PRO A 367 18.84 13.50 -2.67
CA PRO A 367 19.54 13.67 -1.40
C PRO A 367 19.04 14.87 -0.59
N PHE A 368 19.08 14.73 0.73
CA PHE A 368 18.82 15.83 1.67
C PHE A 368 19.88 15.87 2.78
N THR A 369 19.87 16.93 3.60
CA THR A 369 20.72 17.05 4.79
C THR A 369 19.87 16.87 6.02
N LEU A 370 20.39 16.18 7.05
CA LEU A 370 19.74 15.96 8.33
C LEU A 370 20.67 16.46 9.46
N ALA A 371 20.58 17.74 9.82
CA ALA A 371 21.38 18.34 10.88
C ALA A 371 20.87 17.91 12.28
N PRO A 372 21.69 18.07 13.34
CA PRO A 372 21.26 17.81 14.71
C PRO A 372 19.97 18.56 15.07
N GLY A 373 18.96 17.86 15.54
CA GLY A 373 17.65 18.40 15.88
C GLY A 373 16.69 18.63 14.70
N ASP A 374 17.12 18.40 13.47
CA ASP A 374 16.25 18.51 12.29
C ASP A 374 15.17 17.42 12.30
N THR A 375 14.04 17.80 11.74
CA THR A 375 12.89 16.92 11.54
C THR A 375 12.48 16.91 10.06
N GLN A 376 12.27 15.74 9.49
CA GLN A 376 11.71 15.54 8.16
C GLN A 376 10.41 14.73 8.25
N VAL A 377 9.38 15.13 7.52
CA VAL A 377 8.12 14.39 7.42
C VAL A 377 8.03 13.82 6.02
N VAL A 378 7.86 12.52 5.93
CA VAL A 378 7.74 11.78 4.67
C VAL A 378 6.41 11.04 4.66
N VAL A 379 5.70 11.12 3.56
CA VAL A 379 4.38 10.50 3.38
C VAL A 379 4.37 9.68 2.10
N GLY A 380 3.88 8.47 2.19
CA GLY A 380 3.69 7.59 1.04
C GLY A 380 2.59 6.58 1.29
N ALA A 381 2.37 5.71 0.33
CA ALA A 381 1.41 4.63 0.50
C ALA A 381 1.81 3.36 -0.26
N LYS A 382 1.41 2.22 0.29
CA LYS A 382 1.30 0.96 -0.46
C LYS A 382 -0.06 0.92 -1.13
N ILE A 383 -0.06 0.68 -2.43
CA ILE A 383 -1.23 0.71 -3.29
C ILE A 383 -1.33 -0.63 -3.98
N ILE A 384 -2.53 -1.23 -3.99
CA ILE A 384 -2.79 -2.50 -4.66
C ILE A 384 -3.94 -2.31 -5.64
N ALA A 385 -3.80 -2.87 -6.84
CA ALA A 385 -4.90 -2.86 -7.80
C ALA A 385 -4.85 -4.08 -8.72
N GLN A 386 -6.03 -4.48 -9.21
CA GLN A 386 -6.18 -5.61 -10.12
C GLN A 386 -6.97 -5.18 -11.37
N GLY A 387 -6.41 -5.46 -12.51
CA GLY A 387 -7.04 -5.30 -13.80
C GLY A 387 -7.59 -6.61 -14.35
N THR A 388 -7.67 -6.73 -15.67
CA THR A 388 -8.12 -7.95 -16.38
C THR A 388 -6.95 -8.73 -17.01
N SER A 389 -5.73 -8.29 -16.78
CA SER A 389 -4.48 -8.93 -17.17
C SER A 389 -3.38 -8.42 -16.23
N ALA A 390 -2.25 -9.11 -16.12
CA ALA A 390 -1.10 -8.68 -15.34
C ALA A 390 -0.67 -7.24 -15.70
N ARG A 391 -0.65 -6.89 -16.97
CA ARG A 391 -0.26 -5.55 -17.43
C ARG A 391 -1.35 -4.50 -17.18
N SER A 392 -2.63 -4.84 -17.35
CA SER A 392 -3.71 -3.90 -17.05
C SER A 392 -3.84 -3.64 -15.55
N SER A 393 -3.31 -4.52 -14.69
CA SER A 393 -3.21 -4.27 -13.24
C SER A 393 -2.30 -3.08 -12.94
N ILE A 394 -1.27 -2.82 -13.77
CA ILE A 394 -0.45 -1.60 -13.66
C ILE A 394 -1.27 -0.35 -14.01
N ALA A 395 -2.11 -0.42 -15.04
CA ALA A 395 -2.99 0.72 -15.38
C ALA A 395 -4.01 1.00 -14.26
N ALA A 396 -4.57 -0.08 -13.67
CA ALA A 396 -5.44 0.03 -12.50
C ALA A 396 -4.70 0.60 -11.28
N LEU A 397 -3.44 0.20 -11.07
CA LEU A 397 -2.59 0.72 -10.00
C LEU A 397 -2.34 2.23 -10.14
N LYS A 398 -1.94 2.68 -11.34
CA LYS A 398 -1.75 4.11 -11.64
C LYS A 398 -3.05 4.92 -11.51
N TYR A 399 -4.19 4.29 -11.75
CA TYR A 399 -5.48 4.91 -11.51
C TYR A 399 -5.79 5.02 -10.01
N ALA A 400 -5.52 3.97 -9.23
CA ALA A 400 -5.68 3.99 -7.77
C ALA A 400 -4.76 5.01 -7.09
N ASP A 401 -3.56 5.21 -7.62
CA ASP A 401 -2.61 6.20 -7.16
C ASP A 401 -3.16 7.64 -7.19
N GLN A 402 -3.98 7.99 -8.20
CA GLN A 402 -4.63 9.31 -8.27
C GLN A 402 -5.60 9.54 -7.10
N PHE A 403 -6.25 8.49 -6.59
CA PHE A 403 -7.10 8.60 -5.40
C PHE A 403 -6.27 8.82 -4.13
N ALA A 404 -5.12 8.16 -4.05
CA ALA A 404 -4.19 8.34 -2.94
C ALA A 404 -3.61 9.77 -2.93
N GLN A 405 -3.18 10.28 -4.11
CA GLN A 405 -2.71 11.65 -4.26
C GLN A 405 -3.80 12.66 -3.88
N ASN A 406 -5.03 12.46 -4.35
CA ASN A 406 -6.14 13.35 -3.99
C ASN A 406 -6.44 13.33 -2.48
N ALA A 407 -6.37 12.17 -1.82
CA ALA A 407 -6.51 12.08 -0.38
C ALA A 407 -5.39 12.84 0.35
N PHE A 408 -4.14 12.69 -0.09
CA PHE A 408 -3.00 13.42 0.45
C PHE A 408 -3.13 14.94 0.26
N ASP A 409 -3.48 15.41 -0.94
CA ASP A 409 -3.65 16.83 -1.28
C ASP A 409 -4.73 17.52 -0.43
N ASN A 410 -5.67 16.75 0.12
CA ASN A 410 -6.74 17.21 0.99
C ASN A 410 -6.53 16.86 2.48
N ASP A 411 -5.27 16.67 2.93
CA ASP A 411 -4.92 16.34 4.32
C ASP A 411 -5.69 15.10 4.85
N PHE A 412 -5.92 14.13 3.96
CA PHE A 412 -6.66 12.89 4.19
C PHE A 412 -8.13 13.08 4.59
N VAL A 413 -8.69 14.27 4.36
CA VAL A 413 -10.13 14.47 4.38
C VAL A 413 -10.71 13.92 3.09
N VAL A 414 -11.62 12.96 3.21
CA VAL A 414 -12.22 12.27 2.06
C VAL A 414 -13.72 12.52 2.02
N ALA A 415 -14.22 12.97 0.88
CA ALA A 415 -15.65 13.13 0.67
C ALA A 415 -16.33 11.75 0.71
N ASN A 416 -17.37 11.61 1.54
CA ASN A 416 -18.11 10.37 1.72
C ASN A 416 -19.60 10.67 1.87
N PRO A 417 -20.39 10.63 0.78
CA PRO A 417 -21.82 10.90 0.86
C PRO A 417 -22.53 9.80 1.65
N GLU A 418 -23.54 10.20 2.43
CA GLU A 418 -24.33 9.25 3.19
C GLU A 418 -25.38 8.55 2.32
N ALA A 419 -25.58 7.25 2.54
CA ALA A 419 -26.62 6.50 1.86
C ALA A 419 -28.02 6.89 2.36
N PRO A 420 -29.06 6.97 1.48
CA PRO A 420 -30.42 7.26 1.90
C PRO A 420 -31.04 6.11 2.70
N ALA A 421 -31.99 6.42 3.57
CA ALA A 421 -32.76 5.40 4.29
C ALA A 421 -33.95 4.94 3.44
N VAL A 422 -33.91 3.72 2.90
CA VAL A 422 -34.91 3.21 1.96
C VAL A 422 -35.94 2.32 2.65
N LEU A 423 -37.22 2.61 2.39
CA LEU A 423 -38.35 1.76 2.75
C LEU A 423 -38.97 1.17 1.48
N SER A 424 -39.24 -0.12 1.46
CA SER A 424 -39.88 -0.79 0.34
C SER A 424 -41.34 -1.20 0.70
N GLU A 425 -42.30 -0.86 -0.16
CA GLU A 425 -43.68 -1.27 -0.04
C GLU A 425 -44.06 -2.19 -1.21
N PRO A 426 -44.23 -3.49 -0.99
CA PRO A 426 -44.66 -4.42 -2.03
C PRO A 426 -46.18 -4.29 -2.26
N LEU A 427 -46.58 -4.10 -3.51
CA LEU A 427 -47.95 -4.03 -3.97
C LEU A 427 -48.25 -5.15 -4.98
N ASN A 428 -49.45 -5.20 -5.53
CA ASN A 428 -49.77 -6.17 -6.57
C ASN A 428 -49.01 -5.84 -7.87
N GLU A 429 -48.03 -6.70 -8.24
CA GLU A 429 -47.15 -6.57 -9.41
C GLU A 429 -46.37 -5.22 -9.47
N LYS A 430 -46.16 -4.60 -8.32
CA LYS A 430 -45.42 -3.34 -8.15
C LYS A 430 -44.66 -3.34 -6.83
N ILE A 431 -43.57 -2.57 -6.78
CA ILE A 431 -42.84 -2.25 -5.55
C ILE A 431 -42.60 -0.75 -5.52
N VAL A 432 -42.96 -0.09 -4.43
CA VAL A 432 -42.63 1.31 -4.19
C VAL A 432 -41.40 1.36 -3.30
N LEU A 433 -40.35 1.98 -3.79
CA LEU A 433 -39.17 2.35 -3.00
C LEU A 433 -39.37 3.80 -2.57
N ASN A 434 -39.19 4.08 -1.29
CA ASN A 434 -39.36 5.41 -0.71
C ASN A 434 -38.19 5.70 0.22
N TRP A 435 -37.50 6.81 -0.02
CA TRP A 435 -36.41 7.32 0.80
C TRP A 435 -36.65 8.77 1.26
N ASP A 436 -37.91 9.21 1.28
CA ASP A 436 -38.28 10.51 1.82
C ASP A 436 -38.24 10.51 3.36
N THR A 437 -37.02 10.65 3.89
CA THR A 437 -36.76 10.77 5.33
C THR A 437 -36.15 12.14 5.60
N PRO A 438 -36.97 13.17 5.97
CA PRO A 438 -36.56 14.57 5.96
C PRO A 438 -35.24 14.87 6.66
N ALA A 439 -35.01 14.34 7.87
CA ALA A 439 -33.79 14.60 8.62
C ALA A 439 -32.54 13.96 7.95
N LYS A 440 -32.69 12.80 7.30
CA LYS A 440 -31.63 12.13 6.56
C LYS A 440 -31.36 12.81 5.23
N ASN A 441 -32.43 13.16 4.49
CA ASN A 441 -32.33 13.86 3.22
C ASN A 441 -31.71 15.25 3.40
N ASP A 442 -32.02 15.96 4.50
CA ASP A 442 -31.41 17.26 4.79
C ASP A 442 -29.88 17.19 4.88
N VAL A 443 -29.33 16.13 5.51
CA VAL A 443 -27.89 15.90 5.58
C VAL A 443 -27.32 15.55 4.21
N ILE A 444 -27.97 14.66 3.46
CA ILE A 444 -27.50 14.18 2.15
C ILE A 444 -27.52 15.31 1.12
N GLU A 445 -28.64 16.02 1.01
CA GLU A 445 -28.88 17.00 -0.06
C GLU A 445 -28.21 18.35 0.19
N ASN A 446 -27.72 18.62 1.40
CA ASN A 446 -26.90 19.79 1.71
C ASN A 446 -25.41 19.43 1.82
N PHE A 447 -25.00 18.27 1.28
CA PHE A 447 -23.58 17.90 1.29
C PHE A 447 -22.75 18.92 0.50
N ASP A 448 -21.73 19.46 1.16
CA ASP A 448 -20.74 20.38 0.57
C ASP A 448 -19.41 20.19 1.29
N LEU A 449 -18.50 19.43 0.67
CA LEU A 449 -17.16 19.15 1.21
C LEU A 449 -16.17 19.01 0.08
N LEU A 450 -15.03 19.71 0.16
CA LEU A 450 -13.95 19.67 -0.83
C LEU A 450 -14.40 20.02 -2.26
N GLY A 451 -15.44 20.87 -2.39
CA GLY A 451 -16.04 21.23 -3.66
C GLY A 451 -16.97 20.16 -4.25
N TYR A 452 -17.11 19.02 -3.61
CA TYR A 452 -18.17 18.07 -3.95
C TYR A 452 -19.50 18.57 -3.39
N GLN A 453 -20.51 18.58 -4.23
CA GLN A 453 -21.88 18.93 -3.88
C GLN A 453 -22.82 17.78 -4.23
N PHE A 454 -23.92 17.67 -3.48
CA PHE A 454 -24.96 16.70 -3.80
C PHE A 454 -25.49 16.94 -5.21
N GLU A 455 -25.62 15.86 -5.98
CA GLU A 455 -26.14 15.91 -7.34
C GLU A 455 -27.43 15.09 -7.48
N GLY A 456 -27.57 13.95 -6.80
CA GLY A 456 -28.78 13.15 -6.97
C GLY A 456 -28.79 11.79 -6.29
N TYR A 457 -29.78 10.99 -6.73
CA TYR A 457 -29.98 9.61 -6.30
C TYR A 457 -29.99 8.66 -7.49
N ASN A 458 -29.29 7.54 -7.36
CA ASN A 458 -29.31 6.43 -8.28
C ASN A 458 -30.10 5.26 -7.68
N VAL A 459 -30.96 4.64 -8.50
CA VAL A 459 -31.74 3.46 -8.11
C VAL A 459 -31.27 2.26 -8.90
N TYR A 460 -31.06 1.15 -8.23
CA TYR A 460 -30.51 -0.07 -8.81
C TYR A 460 -31.42 -1.27 -8.58
N GLN A 461 -31.36 -2.22 -9.52
CA GLN A 461 -31.88 -3.58 -9.31
C GLN A 461 -30.72 -4.56 -9.31
N GLY A 462 -30.64 -5.43 -8.29
CA GLY A 462 -29.63 -6.46 -8.15
C GLY A 462 -30.09 -7.83 -8.63
N GLU A 463 -29.20 -8.63 -9.20
CA GLU A 463 -29.46 -10.05 -9.50
C GLU A 463 -29.51 -10.88 -8.21
N SER A 464 -28.79 -10.45 -7.18
CA SER A 464 -28.76 -11.00 -5.83
C SER A 464 -28.65 -9.89 -4.80
N GLU A 465 -28.62 -10.23 -3.52
CA GLU A 465 -28.41 -9.30 -2.40
C GLU A 465 -27.07 -8.54 -2.49
N ASN A 466 -26.07 -9.17 -3.08
CA ASN A 466 -24.73 -8.60 -3.27
C ASN A 466 -24.46 -8.17 -4.72
N GLY A 467 -25.49 -8.04 -5.55
CA GLY A 467 -25.36 -7.68 -6.96
C GLY A 467 -25.26 -8.89 -7.89
N PRO A 468 -24.76 -8.72 -9.11
CA PRO A 468 -24.42 -7.43 -9.70
C PRO A 468 -25.61 -6.46 -9.76
N TRP A 469 -25.31 -5.14 -9.69
CA TRP A 469 -26.30 -4.07 -9.63
C TRP A 469 -26.45 -3.40 -11.00
N HIS A 470 -27.70 -3.18 -11.42
CA HIS A 470 -28.05 -2.54 -12.68
C HIS A 470 -28.77 -1.24 -12.39
N LEU A 471 -28.25 -0.12 -12.89
CA LEU A 471 -28.89 1.18 -12.79
C LEU A 471 -30.24 1.17 -13.52
N ILE A 472 -31.32 1.51 -12.81
CA ILE A 472 -32.70 1.52 -13.35
C ILE A 472 -33.38 2.87 -13.29
N GLY A 473 -32.78 3.84 -12.61
CA GLY A 473 -33.28 5.22 -12.53
C GLY A 473 -32.29 6.15 -11.88
N THR A 474 -32.25 7.40 -12.33
CA THR A 474 -31.48 8.50 -11.74
C THR A 474 -32.40 9.70 -11.56
N PHE A 475 -32.30 10.36 -10.41
CA PHE A 475 -33.02 11.58 -10.04
C PHE A 475 -32.01 12.61 -9.60
N ASP A 476 -31.70 13.54 -10.47
CA ASP A 476 -30.61 14.51 -10.33
C ASP A 476 -31.14 15.96 -10.22
N GLU A 477 -30.31 16.82 -9.65
CA GLU A 477 -30.57 18.26 -9.59
C GLU A 477 -30.78 18.83 -11.00
N ASN A 478 -31.61 19.84 -11.10
CA ASN A 478 -31.85 20.54 -12.37
C ASN A 478 -30.77 21.61 -12.57
N ASN A 479 -29.59 21.16 -12.98
CA ASN A 479 -28.42 21.99 -13.26
C ASN A 479 -27.78 21.57 -14.61
N ASP A 480 -26.55 21.92 -14.87
CA ASP A 480 -25.87 21.59 -16.14
C ASP A 480 -25.06 20.26 -16.08
N ASN A 481 -25.15 19.47 -14.98
CA ASN A 481 -24.31 18.27 -14.73
C ASN A 481 -25.03 16.95 -15.06
N ALA A 482 -25.93 16.91 -16.03
CA ALA A 482 -26.71 15.70 -16.34
C ALA A 482 -25.83 14.48 -16.66
N VAL A 483 -24.79 14.66 -17.47
CA VAL A 483 -23.84 13.58 -17.79
C VAL A 483 -22.43 14.04 -17.43
N VAL A 484 -21.84 13.37 -16.46
CA VAL A 484 -20.45 13.65 -16.04
C VAL A 484 -19.53 12.62 -16.66
N TYR A 485 -18.47 13.09 -17.31
CA TYR A 485 -17.39 12.26 -17.86
C TYR A 485 -16.19 12.32 -16.95
N ASP A 486 -15.52 11.20 -16.78
CA ASP A 486 -14.28 11.10 -16.01
C ASP A 486 -13.30 10.12 -16.68
N ASP A 487 -12.03 10.27 -16.36
CA ASP A 487 -11.00 9.31 -16.74
C ASP A 487 -11.01 8.18 -15.71
N VAL A 488 -11.48 7.00 -16.11
CA VAL A 488 -11.62 5.84 -15.23
C VAL A 488 -10.95 4.60 -15.82
N PHE A 489 -10.49 3.71 -14.96
CA PHE A 489 -10.00 2.43 -15.40
C PHE A 489 -11.17 1.58 -15.94
N ASP A 490 -11.11 1.26 -17.24
CA ASP A 490 -12.08 0.38 -17.89
C ASP A 490 -11.58 -1.07 -17.88
N SER A 491 -12.24 -1.92 -17.10
CA SER A 491 -11.89 -3.33 -16.98
C SER A 491 -12.04 -4.13 -18.28
N GLN A 492 -12.79 -3.66 -19.27
CA GLN A 492 -12.95 -4.36 -20.54
C GLN A 492 -11.76 -4.13 -21.48
N SER A 493 -11.27 -2.91 -21.56
CA SER A 493 -10.10 -2.56 -22.38
C SER A 493 -8.78 -2.72 -21.66
N GLY A 494 -8.77 -2.64 -20.31
CA GLY A 494 -7.56 -2.64 -19.49
C GLY A 494 -6.79 -1.31 -19.50
N TYR A 495 -7.44 -0.22 -19.91
CA TYR A 495 -6.86 1.12 -19.98
C TYR A 495 -7.67 2.15 -19.19
N ILE A 496 -7.05 3.29 -18.88
CA ILE A 496 -7.77 4.47 -18.42
C ILE A 496 -8.43 5.12 -19.63
N VAL A 497 -9.76 5.30 -19.58
CA VAL A 497 -10.55 5.87 -20.66
C VAL A 497 -11.49 6.94 -20.15
N ASN A 498 -11.70 8.00 -20.96
CA ASN A 498 -12.70 9.02 -20.65
C ASN A 498 -14.09 8.51 -21.02
N GLN A 499 -14.94 8.27 -20.00
CA GLN A 499 -16.29 7.75 -20.21
C GLN A 499 -17.29 8.39 -19.25
N PRO A 500 -18.61 8.30 -19.54
CA PRO A 500 -19.61 8.82 -18.62
C PRO A 500 -19.67 7.98 -17.34
N VAL A 501 -19.64 8.66 -16.19
CA VAL A 501 -19.69 8.10 -14.83
C VAL A 501 -20.96 8.49 -14.06
N ALA A 502 -21.70 9.51 -14.52
CA ALA A 502 -23.04 9.85 -14.05
C ALA A 502 -23.99 10.04 -15.24
N PHE A 503 -25.24 9.62 -15.08
CA PHE A 503 -26.26 9.53 -16.13
C PHE A 503 -27.56 10.24 -15.70
N GLY A 504 -27.47 11.49 -15.30
CA GLY A 504 -28.64 12.30 -14.95
C GLY A 504 -29.45 12.76 -16.18
N THR A 505 -30.57 13.31 -15.93
CA THR A 505 -31.51 13.83 -16.95
C THR A 505 -32.00 15.24 -16.65
N ASN A 506 -31.45 15.91 -15.62
CA ASN A 506 -31.90 17.19 -15.09
C ASN A 506 -33.42 17.19 -14.76
N SER A 507 -33.90 16.04 -14.26
CA SER A 507 -35.34 15.83 -14.03
C SER A 507 -35.84 16.38 -12.69
N GLY A 508 -34.90 16.79 -11.84
CA GLY A 508 -35.15 17.20 -10.46
C GLY A 508 -35.22 16.02 -9.49
N ILE A 509 -34.97 16.34 -8.22
CA ILE A 509 -34.90 15.35 -7.16
C ILE A 509 -36.25 14.70 -6.90
N GLN A 510 -36.27 13.37 -6.89
CA GLN A 510 -37.37 12.55 -6.39
C GLN A 510 -36.86 11.65 -5.27
N ARG A 511 -37.74 11.41 -4.28
CA ARG A 511 -37.42 10.59 -3.11
C ARG A 511 -38.23 9.31 -3.03
N HIS A 512 -38.77 8.89 -4.17
CA HIS A 512 -39.50 7.64 -4.35
C HIS A 512 -39.36 7.14 -5.78
N PHE A 513 -39.48 5.84 -5.96
CA PHE A 513 -39.51 5.20 -7.28
C PHE A 513 -40.47 4.02 -7.27
N THR A 514 -41.37 3.96 -8.27
CA THR A 514 -42.29 2.83 -8.43
C THR A 514 -41.73 1.88 -9.48
N VAL A 515 -41.36 0.70 -9.06
CA VAL A 515 -40.89 -0.38 -9.93
C VAL A 515 -42.10 -1.20 -10.38
N GLU A 516 -42.35 -1.25 -11.70
CA GLU A 516 -43.46 -2.00 -12.32
C GLU A 516 -42.98 -3.16 -13.19
N GLN A 517 -41.67 -3.26 -13.42
CA GLN A 517 -41.07 -4.34 -14.20
C GLN A 517 -39.75 -4.83 -13.57
N ASP A 518 -39.40 -6.05 -13.87
CA ASP A 518 -38.10 -6.63 -13.63
C ASP A 518 -37.16 -6.16 -14.76
N PHE A 519 -36.27 -5.21 -14.47
CA PHE A 519 -35.36 -4.61 -15.45
C PHE A 519 -34.26 -5.58 -15.89
N ILE A 520 -33.96 -6.61 -15.08
CA ILE A 520 -32.94 -7.63 -15.43
C ILE A 520 -33.49 -8.56 -16.51
N THR A 521 -34.73 -9.03 -16.34
CA THR A 521 -35.36 -9.97 -17.29
C THR A 521 -36.27 -9.28 -18.31
N ASN A 522 -36.43 -7.97 -18.20
CA ASN A 522 -37.33 -7.13 -19.00
C ASN A 522 -38.76 -7.70 -19.07
N SER A 523 -39.29 -8.12 -17.91
CA SER A 523 -40.62 -8.74 -17.78
C SER A 523 -41.40 -8.10 -16.63
N PRO A 524 -42.76 -8.22 -16.59
CA PRO A 524 -43.55 -7.75 -15.46
C PRO A 524 -43.07 -8.36 -14.14
N LEU A 525 -43.20 -7.60 -13.04
CA LEU A 525 -42.96 -8.14 -11.70
C LEU A 525 -43.96 -9.24 -11.40
N ARG A 526 -43.53 -10.23 -10.63
CA ARG A 526 -44.36 -11.36 -10.19
C ARG A 526 -44.51 -11.35 -8.69
N ASN A 527 -45.75 -11.51 -8.23
CA ASN A 527 -46.03 -11.68 -6.80
C ASN A 527 -45.32 -12.92 -6.26
N TYR A 528 -44.89 -12.86 -5.01
CA TYR A 528 -44.16 -13.94 -4.31
C TYR A 528 -42.76 -14.29 -4.86
N LYS A 529 -42.21 -13.49 -5.82
CA LYS A 529 -40.79 -13.56 -6.22
C LYS A 529 -40.00 -12.53 -5.39
N LYS A 530 -38.83 -12.90 -4.89
CA LYS A 530 -37.90 -11.97 -4.22
C LYS A 530 -37.16 -11.16 -5.28
N TYR A 531 -37.06 -9.87 -5.05
CA TYR A 531 -36.31 -8.93 -5.84
C TYR A 531 -35.37 -8.14 -4.93
N TYR A 532 -34.28 -7.63 -5.47
CA TYR A 532 -33.29 -6.84 -4.74
C TYR A 532 -33.19 -5.46 -5.38
N PHE A 533 -33.27 -4.44 -4.58
CA PHE A 533 -33.14 -3.04 -5.00
C PHE A 533 -32.22 -2.31 -4.04
N ALA A 534 -31.52 -1.31 -4.55
CA ALA A 534 -30.72 -0.40 -3.76
C ALA A 534 -30.92 1.03 -4.24
N VAL A 535 -30.71 1.99 -3.35
CA VAL A 535 -30.65 3.41 -3.68
C VAL A 535 -29.36 3.97 -3.10
N ALA A 536 -28.63 4.75 -3.89
CA ALA A 536 -27.47 5.48 -3.47
C ALA A 536 -27.65 6.97 -3.73
N SER A 537 -27.07 7.82 -2.89
CA SER A 537 -26.85 9.23 -3.21
C SER A 537 -25.53 9.38 -3.94
N TYR A 538 -25.37 10.42 -4.75
CA TYR A 538 -24.08 10.75 -5.35
C TYR A 538 -23.81 12.24 -5.34
N ILE A 539 -22.53 12.56 -5.28
CA ILE A 539 -21.98 13.92 -5.22
C ILE A 539 -21.05 14.14 -6.40
N VAL A 540 -20.92 15.38 -6.85
CA VAL A 540 -20.12 15.75 -8.03
C VAL A 540 -19.20 16.91 -7.70
N ASN A 541 -17.93 16.80 -8.15
CA ASN A 541 -16.96 17.88 -8.29
C ASN A 541 -16.24 17.71 -9.63
N LEU A 542 -16.49 18.62 -10.60
CA LEU A 542 -15.93 18.51 -11.96
C LEU A 542 -14.41 18.75 -12.03
N ASP A 543 -13.84 19.34 -11.01
CA ASP A 543 -12.40 19.66 -10.92
C ASP A 543 -11.61 18.63 -10.11
N ALA A 544 -12.27 17.64 -9.52
CA ALA A 544 -11.63 16.61 -8.68
C ALA A 544 -11.41 15.27 -9.44
N THR A 545 -10.68 14.37 -8.80
CA THR A 545 -10.54 12.97 -9.20
C THR A 545 -10.82 12.07 -7.96
N PRO A 546 -11.84 11.20 -8.00
CA PRO A 546 -12.85 11.08 -9.08
C PRO A 546 -13.82 12.28 -9.10
N ARG A 547 -14.42 12.55 -10.25
CA ARG A 547 -15.45 13.60 -10.37
C ARG A 547 -16.78 13.26 -9.72
N VAL A 548 -17.08 11.99 -9.60
CA VAL A 548 -18.33 11.48 -9.02
C VAL A 548 -18.00 10.49 -7.91
N ILE A 549 -18.61 10.70 -6.75
CA ILE A 549 -18.55 9.76 -5.63
C ILE A 549 -19.97 9.34 -5.29
N GLU A 550 -20.20 8.03 -5.18
CA GLU A 550 -21.48 7.45 -4.81
C GLU A 550 -21.42 6.89 -3.38
N SER A 551 -22.53 6.98 -2.66
CA SER A 551 -22.66 6.37 -1.32
C SER A 551 -22.69 4.85 -1.40
N GLY A 552 -22.60 4.19 -0.24
CA GLY A 552 -22.96 2.77 -0.14
C GLY A 552 -24.43 2.51 -0.55
N TYR A 553 -24.74 1.29 -0.90
CA TYR A 553 -26.09 0.84 -1.25
C TYR A 553 -26.93 0.53 0.00
N THR A 554 -28.19 0.98 0.00
CA THR A 554 -29.19 0.68 1.06
C THR A 554 -30.46 0.09 0.47
#